data_e822bebbeb73f26c869334418aa61d3b
#
_entry.id   e822bebbeb73f26c869334418aa61d3b
#
_cell.length_a   1.000
_cell.length_b   1.000
_cell.length_c   1.000
_cell.angle_alpha   90.00
_cell.angle_beta   90.00
_cell.angle_gamma   90.00
#
_symmetry.space_group_name_H-M   'P 1'
#
loop_
_entity.id
_entity.type
_entity.pdbx_description
1 polymer ?
#
loop_
_entity_poly.entity_id
_entity_poly.type
_entity_poly.pdbx_seq_one_letter_code
_entity_poly.pdbx_strand_id
1 'polypeptide(L)'
;VFQEVERKLNYFIANIGSKEKVEEYFNKPMSELREEMAEMVREQGIVQEMQRQLVKDIKITPSEVRRFFSGLPSDSIPYIPTQVEVQIITINPKIPQQEIDNIKARLREYSERVTKGETEFSTLAILYSEDPGSARMGGELGFMGRAQLVPEYADVAFNLNDPKKVSKIVETEFGYHIIQLIEKRGDRINTRHILLKPKVSEKELNNSIVRLDSLRNDITSGKFKFEEAAQFLSQDKNTRNNQGLMVN
;
A
#
# COMPACT_ATOMS: atom_id res chain seq x y z
N VAL A 1 -35.14 -4.63 -15.18
CA VAL A 1 -35.01 -4.02 -16.52
C VAL A 1 -34.65 -2.55 -16.39
N PHE A 2 -35.52 -1.67 -15.86
CA PHE A 2 -35.32 -0.23 -15.84
C PHE A 2 -33.98 0.22 -15.23
N GLN A 3 -33.65 -0.24 -14.02
CA GLN A 3 -32.37 0.12 -13.34
C GLN A 3 -31.15 -0.35 -14.13
N GLU A 4 -31.24 -1.46 -14.82
CA GLU A 4 -30.15 -2.01 -15.61
C GLU A 4 -29.93 -1.25 -16.91
N VAL A 5 -31.01 -0.80 -17.55
CA VAL A 5 -30.94 0.08 -18.72
C VAL A 5 -30.30 1.42 -18.36
N GLU A 6 -30.76 2.06 -17.25
CA GLU A 6 -30.16 3.31 -16.80
C GLU A 6 -28.66 3.15 -16.45
N ARG A 7 -28.27 2.05 -15.83
CA ARG A 7 -26.87 1.76 -15.56
C ARG A 7 -26.03 1.63 -16.82
N LYS A 8 -26.53 0.94 -17.85
CA LYS A 8 -25.88 0.80 -19.16
C LYS A 8 -25.78 2.16 -19.88
N LEU A 9 -26.85 2.94 -19.90
CA LEU A 9 -26.86 4.26 -20.51
C LEU A 9 -25.88 5.22 -19.82
N ASN A 10 -25.86 5.23 -18.48
CA ASN A 10 -24.91 6.03 -17.72
C ASN A 10 -23.46 5.60 -17.96
N TYR A 11 -23.21 4.31 -18.16
CA TYR A 11 -21.88 3.81 -18.55
C TYR A 11 -21.45 4.36 -19.91
N PHE A 12 -22.34 4.38 -20.91
CA PHE A 12 -22.04 4.99 -22.22
C PHE A 12 -21.83 6.50 -22.12
N ILE A 13 -22.66 7.21 -21.35
CA ILE A 13 -22.50 8.65 -21.12
C ILE A 13 -21.14 8.95 -20.48
N ALA A 14 -20.73 8.16 -19.47
CA ALA A 14 -19.45 8.34 -18.79
C ALA A 14 -18.25 8.10 -19.71
N ASN A 15 -18.33 7.11 -20.63
CA ASN A 15 -17.22 6.78 -21.52
C ASN A 15 -17.17 7.68 -22.78
N ILE A 16 -18.32 8.11 -23.30
CA ILE A 16 -18.42 8.91 -24.54
C ILE A 16 -18.39 10.42 -24.20
N GLY A 17 -18.80 10.80 -22.98
CA GLY A 17 -18.66 12.13 -22.43
C GLY A 17 -19.93 12.93 -22.23
N SER A 18 -20.98 12.79 -23.08
CA SER A 18 -22.27 13.43 -22.89
C SER A 18 -23.42 12.68 -23.55
N LYS A 19 -24.67 13.02 -23.20
CA LYS A 19 -25.86 12.43 -23.82
C LYS A 19 -25.93 12.70 -25.32
N GLU A 20 -25.64 13.92 -25.73
CA GLU A 20 -25.64 14.35 -27.13
C GLU A 20 -24.64 13.56 -27.97
N LYS A 21 -23.45 13.31 -27.43
CA LYS A 21 -22.43 12.49 -28.10
C LYS A 21 -22.82 11.01 -28.19
N VAL A 22 -23.55 10.49 -27.20
CA VAL A 22 -24.12 9.14 -27.27
C VAL A 22 -25.17 9.05 -28.33
N GLU A 23 -26.08 10.03 -28.46
CA GLU A 23 -27.09 10.11 -29.54
C GLU A 23 -26.43 10.21 -30.91
N GLU A 24 -25.37 11.00 -31.04
CA GLU A 24 -24.58 11.12 -32.28
C GLU A 24 -23.88 9.80 -32.63
N TYR A 25 -23.24 9.16 -31.65
CA TYR A 25 -22.53 7.89 -31.85
C TYR A 25 -23.44 6.76 -32.30
N PHE A 26 -24.62 6.64 -31.71
CA PHE A 26 -25.59 5.60 -32.08
C PHE A 26 -26.55 6.04 -33.22
N ASN A 27 -26.50 7.33 -33.59
CA ASN A 27 -27.40 7.95 -34.56
C ASN A 27 -28.89 7.75 -34.22
N LYS A 28 -29.22 7.83 -32.93
CA LYS A 28 -30.55 7.61 -32.34
C LYS A 28 -30.76 8.48 -31.12
N PRO A 29 -32.00 8.99 -30.89
CA PRO A 29 -32.32 9.72 -29.69
C PRO A 29 -32.25 8.80 -28.44
N MET A 30 -31.97 9.38 -27.26
CA MET A 30 -31.85 8.63 -26.00
C MET A 30 -33.14 7.87 -25.63
N SER A 31 -34.31 8.33 -26.06
CA SER A 31 -35.58 7.64 -25.85
C SER A 31 -35.63 6.31 -26.57
N GLU A 32 -35.23 6.29 -27.85
CA GLU A 32 -35.18 5.09 -28.70
C GLU A 32 -34.10 4.13 -28.18
N LEU A 33 -32.90 4.63 -27.86
CA LEU A 33 -31.85 3.82 -27.23
C LEU A 33 -32.30 3.14 -25.93
N ARG A 34 -33.09 3.86 -25.13
CA ARG A 34 -33.63 3.32 -23.88
C ARG A 34 -34.63 2.19 -24.17
N GLU A 35 -35.50 2.33 -25.15
CA GLU A 35 -36.47 1.30 -25.55
C GLU A 35 -35.77 0.05 -26.11
N GLU A 36 -34.83 0.20 -27.03
CA GLU A 36 -34.04 -0.91 -27.57
C GLU A 36 -33.26 -1.65 -26.50
N MET A 37 -32.59 -0.89 -25.62
CA MET A 37 -31.89 -1.51 -24.49
C MET A 37 -32.81 -2.21 -23.50
N ALA A 38 -34.03 -1.69 -23.30
CA ALA A 38 -35.01 -2.31 -22.43
C ALA A 38 -35.50 -3.65 -23.02
N GLU A 39 -35.68 -3.70 -24.35
CA GLU A 39 -36.05 -4.92 -25.06
C GLU A 39 -34.91 -5.97 -24.96
N MET A 40 -33.68 -5.57 -25.26
CA MET A 40 -32.50 -6.43 -25.17
C MET A 40 -32.30 -7.00 -23.74
N VAL A 41 -32.42 -6.15 -22.70
CA VAL A 41 -32.30 -6.59 -21.32
C VAL A 41 -33.43 -7.54 -20.93
N ARG A 42 -34.65 -7.31 -21.44
CA ARG A 42 -35.81 -8.20 -21.23
C ARG A 42 -35.57 -9.57 -21.87
N GLU A 43 -35.13 -9.59 -23.14
CA GLU A 43 -34.82 -10.84 -23.86
C GLU A 43 -33.71 -11.62 -23.16
N GLN A 44 -32.60 -10.95 -22.80
CA GLN A 44 -31.52 -11.56 -22.03
C GLN A 44 -32.02 -12.13 -20.69
N GLY A 45 -32.86 -11.38 -19.99
CA GLY A 45 -33.47 -11.83 -18.74
C GLY A 45 -34.34 -13.08 -18.90
N ILE A 46 -35.13 -13.15 -19.98
CA ILE A 46 -35.98 -14.33 -20.29
C ILE A 46 -35.09 -15.55 -20.58
N VAL A 47 -34.05 -15.38 -21.41
CA VAL A 47 -33.10 -16.45 -21.73
C VAL A 47 -32.40 -16.98 -20.48
N GLN A 48 -31.93 -16.09 -19.62
CA GLN A 48 -31.27 -16.46 -18.36
C GLN A 48 -32.24 -17.18 -17.42
N GLU A 49 -33.47 -16.70 -17.31
CA GLU A 49 -34.48 -17.33 -16.47
C GLU A 49 -34.85 -18.70 -17.01
N MET A 50 -35.02 -18.85 -18.32
CA MET A 50 -35.24 -20.14 -18.95
C MET A 50 -34.10 -21.13 -18.67
N GLN A 51 -32.86 -20.69 -18.86
CA GLN A 51 -31.68 -21.51 -18.53
C GLN A 51 -31.68 -21.93 -17.08
N ARG A 52 -31.98 -21.01 -16.17
CA ARG A 52 -32.07 -21.31 -14.73
C ARG A 52 -33.17 -22.33 -14.42
N GLN A 53 -34.34 -22.21 -15.06
CA GLN A 53 -35.43 -23.16 -14.90
C GLN A 53 -35.09 -24.55 -15.43
N LEU A 54 -34.41 -24.65 -16.58
CA LEU A 54 -33.95 -25.89 -17.17
C LEU A 54 -32.98 -26.65 -16.27
N VAL A 55 -32.09 -25.94 -15.55
CA VAL A 55 -31.07 -26.57 -14.70
C VAL A 55 -31.48 -26.67 -13.22
N LYS A 56 -32.61 -26.09 -12.83
CA LYS A 56 -33.04 -25.95 -11.44
C LYS A 56 -33.06 -27.27 -10.68
N ASP A 57 -33.52 -28.35 -11.35
CA ASP A 57 -33.69 -29.67 -10.74
C ASP A 57 -32.49 -30.60 -11.00
N ILE A 58 -31.48 -30.12 -11.70
CA ILE A 58 -30.25 -30.88 -11.97
C ILE A 58 -29.41 -30.90 -10.69
N LYS A 59 -29.27 -32.07 -10.10
CA LYS A 59 -28.39 -32.31 -8.95
C LYS A 59 -27.16 -33.05 -9.44
N ILE A 60 -26.02 -32.35 -9.40
CA ILE A 60 -24.73 -32.94 -9.74
C ILE A 60 -24.16 -33.64 -8.52
N THR A 61 -23.87 -34.91 -8.65
CA THR A 61 -23.29 -35.73 -7.56
C THR A 61 -21.74 -35.61 -7.58
N PRO A 62 -21.06 -35.79 -6.43
CA PRO A 62 -19.61 -35.85 -6.39
C PRO A 62 -18.99 -36.91 -7.30
N SER A 63 -19.70 -37.97 -7.60
CA SER A 63 -19.30 -39.03 -8.52
C SER A 63 -19.26 -38.54 -9.97
N GLU A 64 -20.27 -37.77 -10.40
CA GLU A 64 -20.31 -37.17 -11.76
C GLU A 64 -19.22 -36.14 -11.94
N VAL A 65 -18.95 -35.31 -10.91
CA VAL A 65 -17.86 -34.37 -10.92
C VAL A 65 -16.51 -35.09 -11.12
N ARG A 66 -16.25 -36.13 -10.34
CA ARG A 66 -15.01 -36.95 -10.49
C ARG A 66 -14.89 -37.57 -11.87
N ARG A 67 -15.99 -38.11 -12.42
CA ARG A 67 -16.03 -38.71 -13.75
C ARG A 67 -15.72 -37.68 -14.83
N PHE A 68 -16.25 -36.45 -14.71
CA PHE A 68 -15.99 -35.38 -15.64
C PHE A 68 -14.47 -35.03 -15.64
N PHE A 69 -13.90 -34.80 -14.45
CA PHE A 69 -12.46 -34.46 -14.36
C PHE A 69 -11.54 -35.60 -14.78
N SER A 70 -11.90 -36.86 -14.54
CA SER A 70 -11.10 -38.01 -15.00
C SER A 70 -11.13 -38.21 -16.51
N GLY A 71 -12.10 -37.63 -17.22
CA GLY A 71 -12.19 -37.65 -18.67
C GLY A 71 -11.46 -36.49 -19.36
N LEU A 72 -10.98 -35.50 -18.62
CA LEU A 72 -10.27 -34.37 -19.20
C LEU A 72 -8.79 -34.71 -19.47
N PRO A 73 -8.20 -34.21 -20.56
CA PRO A 73 -6.76 -34.25 -20.77
C PRO A 73 -6.01 -33.57 -19.61
N SER A 74 -4.82 -34.05 -19.28
CA SER A 74 -4.05 -33.51 -18.12
C SER A 74 -3.71 -32.04 -18.23
N ASP A 75 -3.57 -31.51 -19.45
CA ASP A 75 -3.30 -30.11 -19.76
C ASP A 75 -4.55 -29.20 -19.63
N SER A 76 -5.72 -29.81 -19.62
CA SER A 76 -7.01 -29.10 -19.46
C SER A 76 -7.51 -29.08 -18.02
N ILE A 77 -6.82 -29.79 -17.10
CA ILE A 77 -7.15 -29.76 -15.68
C ILE A 77 -6.48 -28.53 -15.05
N PRO A 78 -7.27 -27.61 -14.43
CA PRO A 78 -6.69 -26.44 -13.81
C PRO A 78 -5.75 -26.85 -12.66
N TYR A 79 -4.49 -26.39 -12.75
CA TYR A 79 -3.55 -26.57 -11.64
C TYR A 79 -3.95 -25.66 -10.47
N ILE A 80 -4.28 -26.26 -9.36
CA ILE A 80 -4.52 -25.53 -8.10
C ILE A 80 -3.21 -25.59 -7.31
N PRO A 81 -2.48 -24.48 -7.18
CA PRO A 81 -1.24 -24.47 -6.40
C PRO A 81 -1.57 -24.72 -4.93
N THR A 82 -0.62 -25.34 -4.23
CA THR A 82 -0.71 -25.49 -2.78
C THR A 82 -0.77 -24.11 -2.14
N GLN A 83 -1.79 -23.88 -1.35
CA GLN A 83 -1.94 -22.67 -0.54
C GLN A 83 -1.57 -23.02 0.91
N VAL A 84 -0.85 -22.09 1.54
CA VAL A 84 -0.48 -22.20 2.95
C VAL A 84 -0.94 -20.94 3.68
N GLU A 85 -1.43 -21.11 4.88
CA GLU A 85 -1.66 -20.01 5.81
C GLU A 85 -0.43 -19.84 6.68
N VAL A 86 0.06 -18.61 6.81
CA VAL A 86 1.25 -18.29 7.58
C VAL A 86 0.89 -17.29 8.66
N GLN A 87 1.32 -17.57 9.87
CA GLN A 87 1.23 -16.64 10.99
C GLN A 87 2.63 -16.17 11.37
N ILE A 88 2.76 -14.88 11.74
CA ILE A 88 4.03 -14.29 12.13
C ILE A 88 3.94 -13.61 13.50
N ILE A 89 5.06 -13.64 14.21
CA ILE A 89 5.30 -12.81 15.40
C ILE A 89 6.57 -12.01 15.14
N THR A 90 6.46 -10.70 15.24
CA THR A 90 7.58 -9.78 15.02
C THR A 90 7.96 -9.11 16.32
N ILE A 91 9.25 -9.10 16.65
CA ILE A 91 9.82 -8.32 17.75
C ILE A 91 10.89 -7.40 17.15
N ASN A 92 10.68 -6.09 17.30
CA ASN A 92 11.64 -5.09 16.86
C ASN A 92 12.73 -4.92 17.93
N PRO A 93 14.02 -4.97 17.57
CA PRO A 93 15.08 -4.67 18.50
C PRO A 93 14.99 -3.21 18.96
N LYS A 94 15.33 -2.97 20.23
CA LYS A 94 15.32 -1.60 20.79
C LYS A 94 16.47 -0.79 20.20
N ILE A 95 16.16 0.43 19.80
CA ILE A 95 17.19 1.39 19.38
C ILE A 95 17.69 2.08 20.65
N PRO A 96 19.02 2.05 20.93
CA PRO A 96 19.57 2.75 22.06
C PRO A 96 19.32 4.26 21.97
N GLN A 97 18.93 4.90 23.07
CA GLN A 97 18.72 6.36 23.11
C GLN A 97 19.96 7.14 22.68
N GLN A 98 21.14 6.65 23.04
CA GLN A 98 22.41 7.26 22.61
C GLN A 98 22.55 7.34 21.09
N GLU A 99 22.11 6.32 20.35
CA GLU A 99 22.14 6.34 18.87
C GLU A 99 21.19 7.40 18.30
N ILE A 100 20.01 7.53 18.88
CA ILE A 100 19.05 8.57 18.51
C ILE A 100 19.65 9.96 18.76
N ASP A 101 20.28 10.16 19.91
CA ASP A 101 20.90 11.43 20.27
C ASP A 101 22.09 11.77 19.35
N ASN A 102 22.88 10.78 18.98
CA ASN A 102 23.99 10.93 18.01
C ASN A 102 23.47 11.35 16.63
N ILE A 103 22.41 10.70 16.15
CA ILE A 103 21.77 11.06 14.87
C ILE A 103 21.24 12.49 14.90
N LYS A 104 20.53 12.85 15.96
CA LYS A 104 20.00 14.21 16.13
C LYS A 104 21.11 15.25 16.22
N ALA A 105 22.22 14.93 16.87
CA ALA A 105 23.40 15.82 16.94
C ALA A 105 24.02 16.03 15.55
N ARG A 106 24.21 14.95 14.77
CA ARG A 106 24.71 15.03 13.39
C ARG A 106 23.80 15.86 12.48
N LEU A 107 22.48 15.65 12.55
CA LEU A 107 21.53 16.42 11.74
C LEU A 107 21.51 17.90 12.12
N ARG A 108 21.67 18.24 13.41
CA ARG A 108 21.85 19.66 13.84
C ARG A 108 23.13 20.25 13.28
N GLU A 109 24.24 19.55 13.37
CA GLU A 109 25.51 19.97 12.77
C GLU A 109 25.35 20.24 11.26
N TYR A 110 24.72 19.33 10.51
CA TYR A 110 24.49 19.54 9.08
C TYR A 110 23.61 20.77 8.81
N SER A 111 22.55 20.95 9.58
CA SER A 111 21.69 22.12 9.49
C SER A 111 22.44 23.42 9.76
N GLU A 112 23.32 23.45 10.79
CA GLU A 112 24.14 24.61 11.11
C GLU A 112 25.14 24.94 10.00
N ARG A 113 25.84 23.96 9.45
CA ARG A 113 26.79 24.14 8.34
C ARG A 113 26.13 24.72 7.11
N VAL A 114 24.91 24.26 6.77
CA VAL A 114 24.13 24.82 5.67
C VAL A 114 23.71 26.26 5.98
N THR A 115 23.19 26.50 7.19
CA THR A 115 22.70 27.83 7.59
C THR A 115 23.82 28.89 7.62
N LYS A 116 25.02 28.47 8.02
CA LYS A 116 26.22 29.33 8.00
C LYS A 116 26.84 29.53 6.60
N GLY A 117 26.31 28.81 5.59
CA GLY A 117 26.86 28.84 4.23
C GLY A 117 28.22 28.13 4.05
N GLU A 118 28.59 27.27 5.02
CA GLU A 118 29.84 26.52 4.95
C GLU A 118 29.79 25.38 3.92
N THR A 119 28.60 24.88 3.63
CA THR A 119 28.38 23.75 2.72
C THR A 119 26.98 23.82 2.14
N GLU A 120 26.83 23.42 0.88
CA GLU A 120 25.53 23.26 0.26
C GLU A 120 24.78 22.04 0.83
N PHE A 121 23.46 22.15 1.00
CA PHE A 121 22.61 21.06 1.49
C PHE A 121 22.73 19.81 0.61
N SER A 122 22.75 19.99 -0.73
CA SER A 122 22.87 18.90 -1.70
C SER A 122 24.17 18.12 -1.54
N THR A 123 25.27 18.80 -1.23
CA THR A 123 26.57 18.14 -0.98
C THR A 123 26.51 17.26 0.26
N LEU A 124 25.91 17.75 1.36
CA LEU A 124 25.73 16.94 2.56
C LEU A 124 24.77 15.76 2.32
N ALA A 125 23.74 15.96 1.52
CA ALA A 125 22.81 14.87 1.17
C ALA A 125 23.51 13.76 0.37
N ILE A 126 24.34 14.11 -0.62
CA ILE A 126 25.13 13.13 -1.39
C ILE A 126 26.08 12.33 -0.49
N LEU A 127 26.71 13.00 0.46
CA LEU A 127 27.75 12.39 1.30
C LEU A 127 27.17 11.56 2.46
N TYR A 128 26.06 11.99 3.03
CA TYR A 128 25.61 11.48 4.33
C TYR A 128 24.16 10.99 4.38
N SER A 129 23.32 11.29 3.38
CA SER A 129 21.95 10.81 3.39
C SER A 129 21.91 9.30 3.17
N GLU A 130 21.14 8.61 4.02
CA GLU A 130 20.89 7.17 3.94
C GLU A 130 19.60 6.86 3.16
N ASP A 131 19.06 7.84 2.41
CA ASP A 131 17.96 7.60 1.47
C ASP A 131 18.50 7.18 0.09
N PRO A 132 18.34 5.89 -0.31
CA PRO A 132 18.90 5.42 -1.58
C PRO A 132 18.22 6.03 -2.80
N GLY A 133 16.99 6.55 -2.64
CA GLY A 133 16.22 7.14 -3.73
C GLY A 133 16.66 8.52 -4.13
N SER A 134 17.06 9.36 -3.17
CA SER A 134 17.36 10.77 -3.41
C SER A 134 18.80 11.20 -3.10
N ALA A 135 19.54 10.44 -2.30
CA ALA A 135 20.89 10.83 -1.87
C ALA A 135 21.80 11.24 -3.02
N ARG A 136 21.85 10.44 -4.10
CA ARG A 136 22.68 10.70 -5.29
C ARG A 136 22.27 11.95 -6.07
N MET A 137 21.01 12.38 -5.89
CA MET A 137 20.45 13.59 -6.49
C MET A 137 20.49 14.80 -5.53
N GLY A 138 21.35 14.77 -4.52
CA GLY A 138 21.45 15.83 -3.52
C GLY A 138 20.25 15.89 -2.57
N GLY A 139 19.55 14.78 -2.39
CA GLY A 139 18.38 14.65 -1.52
C GLY A 139 17.06 15.13 -2.15
N GLU A 140 17.04 15.51 -3.43
CA GLU A 140 15.88 16.07 -4.12
C GLU A 140 14.83 14.99 -4.43
N LEU A 141 13.55 15.29 -4.10
CA LEU A 141 12.42 14.40 -4.31
C LEU A 141 11.58 14.73 -5.55
N GLY A 142 11.82 15.90 -6.18
CA GLY A 142 10.96 16.43 -7.23
C GLY A 142 9.64 16.99 -6.68
N PHE A 143 8.74 17.38 -7.60
CA PHE A 143 7.44 17.95 -7.22
C PHE A 143 6.46 16.88 -6.75
N MET A 144 6.12 16.91 -5.46
CA MET A 144 5.20 15.98 -4.82
C MET A 144 4.00 16.71 -4.22
N GLY A 145 2.83 16.08 -4.33
CA GLY A 145 1.62 16.49 -3.59
C GLY A 145 1.65 15.96 -2.16
N ARG A 146 0.85 16.58 -1.28
CA ARG A 146 0.81 16.24 0.14
C ARG A 146 0.53 14.75 0.43
N ALA A 147 -0.36 14.14 -0.34
CA ALA A 147 -0.74 12.73 -0.18
C ALA A 147 0.33 11.71 -0.64
N GLN A 148 1.38 12.18 -1.33
CA GLN A 148 2.50 11.34 -1.79
C GLN A 148 3.64 11.27 -0.76
N LEU A 149 3.57 12.07 0.30
CA LEU A 149 4.55 12.15 1.38
C LEU A 149 3.96 11.57 2.66
N VAL A 150 4.80 11.01 3.51
CA VAL A 150 4.36 10.59 4.85
C VAL A 150 3.90 11.81 5.66
N PRO A 151 2.86 11.67 6.49
CA PRO A 151 2.20 12.80 7.15
C PRO A 151 3.16 13.71 7.90
N GLU A 152 4.07 13.16 8.70
CA GLU A 152 5.02 13.91 9.51
C GLU A 152 5.98 14.74 8.66
N TYR A 153 6.42 14.19 7.53
CA TYR A 153 7.25 14.90 6.56
C TYR A 153 6.46 16.00 5.85
N ALA A 154 5.26 15.66 5.37
CA ALA A 154 4.38 16.59 4.66
C ALA A 154 4.03 17.81 5.53
N ASP A 155 3.72 17.59 6.81
CA ASP A 155 3.37 18.66 7.74
C ASP A 155 4.49 19.68 7.91
N VAL A 156 5.73 19.24 7.93
CA VAL A 156 6.87 20.16 8.03
C VAL A 156 7.20 20.76 6.67
N ALA A 157 7.27 19.95 5.61
CA ALA A 157 7.67 20.38 4.27
C ALA A 157 6.76 21.47 3.70
N PHE A 158 5.44 21.30 3.82
CA PHE A 158 4.46 22.29 3.31
C PHE A 158 4.43 23.59 4.11
N ASN A 159 4.93 23.60 5.34
CA ASN A 159 5.08 24.80 6.17
C ASN A 159 6.39 25.56 5.92
N LEU A 160 7.34 25.00 5.17
CA LEU A 160 8.55 25.72 4.78
C LEU A 160 8.20 26.80 3.76
N ASN A 161 8.68 28.03 3.99
CA ASN A 161 8.44 29.17 3.10
C ASN A 161 9.74 29.81 2.58
N ASP A 162 10.88 29.45 3.16
CA ASP A 162 12.19 30.02 2.84
C ASP A 162 13.14 28.93 2.35
N PRO A 163 13.57 28.95 1.07
CA PRO A 163 14.52 27.98 0.52
C PRO A 163 15.90 27.98 1.19
N LYS A 164 16.26 29.05 1.90
CA LYS A 164 17.54 29.15 2.59
C LYS A 164 17.52 28.46 3.97
N LYS A 165 16.33 28.19 4.50
CA LYS A 165 16.19 27.60 5.83
C LYS A 165 16.08 26.07 5.74
N VAL A 166 16.75 25.42 6.70
CA VAL A 166 16.60 23.99 6.96
C VAL A 166 15.53 23.78 8.05
N SER A 167 14.71 22.76 7.89
CA SER A 167 13.67 22.42 8.86
C SER A 167 14.23 22.01 10.23
N LYS A 168 13.35 21.94 11.21
CA LYS A 168 13.60 21.12 12.41
C LYS A 168 13.76 19.66 12.00
N ILE A 169 14.36 18.85 12.89
CA ILE A 169 14.44 17.41 12.72
C ILE A 169 13.02 16.83 12.73
N VAL A 170 12.72 16.04 11.70
CA VAL A 170 11.44 15.34 11.52
C VAL A 170 11.69 13.85 11.73
N GLU A 171 10.91 13.24 12.60
CA GLU A 171 10.91 11.80 12.82
C GLU A 171 9.78 11.16 12.01
N THR A 172 10.11 10.12 11.25
CA THR A 172 9.15 9.33 10.46
C THR A 172 9.44 7.84 10.65
N GLU A 173 8.63 6.98 10.08
CA GLU A 173 8.89 5.54 10.08
C GLU A 173 10.21 5.15 9.37
N PHE A 174 10.75 6.01 8.49
CA PHE A 174 12.01 5.78 7.78
C PHE A 174 13.24 6.23 8.56
N GLY A 175 13.09 7.04 9.61
CA GLY A 175 14.18 7.59 10.42
C GLY A 175 14.03 9.09 10.68
N TYR A 176 15.17 9.77 10.82
CA TYR A 176 15.25 11.19 11.16
C TYR A 176 15.67 12.00 9.95
N HIS A 177 14.91 13.05 9.66
CA HIS A 177 15.12 13.91 8.50
C HIS A 177 15.39 15.35 8.88
N ILE A 178 16.16 16.06 8.07
CA ILE A 178 16.09 17.50 7.90
C ILE A 178 15.72 17.79 6.46
N ILE A 179 14.92 18.85 6.25
CA ILE A 179 14.28 19.15 4.98
C ILE A 179 14.63 20.59 4.58
N GLN A 180 14.91 20.81 3.30
CA GLN A 180 15.05 22.14 2.72
C GLN A 180 14.07 22.28 1.55
N LEU A 181 13.41 23.43 1.49
CA LEU A 181 12.55 23.79 0.37
C LEU A 181 13.41 24.12 -0.86
N ILE A 182 13.00 23.63 -2.02
CA ILE A 182 13.52 24.09 -3.31
C ILE A 182 12.52 25.05 -3.94
N GLU A 183 11.28 24.58 -4.16
CA GLU A 183 10.24 25.37 -4.83
C GLU A 183 8.84 24.89 -4.43
N LYS A 184 7.86 25.82 -4.46
CA LYS A 184 6.42 25.49 -4.36
C LYS A 184 5.71 25.87 -5.66
N ARG A 185 4.83 24.97 -6.14
CA ARG A 185 3.95 25.22 -7.31
C ARG A 185 2.54 24.75 -7.01
N GLY A 186 1.67 25.69 -6.68
CA GLY A 186 0.29 25.38 -6.31
C GLY A 186 0.23 24.43 -5.10
N ASP A 187 -0.37 23.27 -5.31
CA ASP A 187 -0.54 22.21 -4.33
C ASP A 187 0.64 21.20 -4.25
N ARG A 188 1.71 21.46 -5.01
CA ARG A 188 2.92 20.63 -5.05
C ARG A 188 4.13 21.37 -4.49
N ILE A 189 5.03 20.59 -3.90
CA ILE A 189 6.26 21.08 -3.31
C ILE A 189 7.44 20.25 -3.81
N ASN A 190 8.53 20.94 -4.20
CA ASN A 190 9.82 20.30 -4.42
C ASN A 190 10.72 20.59 -3.23
N THR A 191 11.20 19.52 -2.60
CA THR A 191 12.09 19.57 -1.43
C THR A 191 13.27 18.66 -1.61
N ARG A 192 14.31 18.93 -0.85
CA ARG A 192 15.42 18.01 -0.64
C ARG A 192 15.53 17.65 0.83
N HIS A 193 16.03 16.45 1.14
CA HIS A 193 16.18 16.00 2.50
C HIS A 193 17.49 15.24 2.74
N ILE A 194 17.89 15.18 4.00
CA ILE A 194 18.91 14.26 4.50
C ILE A 194 18.23 13.34 5.48
N LEU A 195 18.27 12.05 5.20
CA LEU A 195 17.75 10.98 6.05
C LEU A 195 18.90 10.29 6.77
N LEU A 196 18.82 10.14 8.07
CA LEU A 196 19.66 9.24 8.85
C LEU A 196 18.79 8.21 9.56
N LYS A 197 19.21 6.93 9.49
CA LYS A 197 18.49 5.81 10.09
C LYS A 197 19.20 5.35 11.35
N PRO A 198 18.49 5.19 12.47
CA PRO A 198 19.11 4.65 13.68
C PRO A 198 19.53 3.19 13.46
N LYS A 199 20.75 2.86 13.85
CA LYS A 199 21.30 1.53 13.74
C LYS A 199 21.04 0.74 15.01
N VAL A 200 20.59 -0.50 14.82
CA VAL A 200 20.45 -1.44 15.91
C VAL A 200 21.82 -2.00 16.27
N SER A 201 22.18 -1.99 17.55
CA SER A 201 23.42 -2.66 17.99
C SER A 201 23.27 -4.17 17.93
N GLU A 202 24.37 -4.89 17.70
CA GLU A 202 24.39 -6.37 17.72
C GLU A 202 23.84 -6.92 19.05
N LYS A 203 24.12 -6.23 20.16
CA LYS A 203 23.60 -6.61 21.47
C LYS A 203 22.08 -6.59 21.53
N GLU A 204 21.43 -5.54 21.01
CA GLU A 204 19.98 -5.43 21.00
C GLU A 204 19.33 -6.39 19.99
N LEU A 205 20.00 -6.65 18.88
CA LEU A 205 19.58 -7.68 17.93
C LEU A 205 19.60 -9.07 18.61
N ASN A 206 20.70 -9.43 19.26
CA ASN A 206 20.82 -10.69 19.99
C ASN A 206 19.80 -10.81 21.13
N ASN A 207 19.53 -9.74 21.86
CA ASN A 207 18.48 -9.71 22.88
C ASN A 207 17.10 -10.03 22.29
N SER A 208 16.80 -9.51 21.11
CA SER A 208 15.53 -9.79 20.42
C SER A 208 15.45 -11.24 19.92
N ILE A 209 16.55 -11.78 19.42
CA ILE A 209 16.65 -13.19 19.00
C ILE A 209 16.41 -14.13 20.21
N VAL A 210 17.09 -13.89 21.32
CA VAL A 210 16.91 -14.68 22.56
C VAL A 210 15.47 -14.62 23.03
N ARG A 211 14.82 -13.45 22.94
CA ARG A 211 13.42 -13.30 23.32
C ARG A 211 12.48 -14.08 22.39
N LEU A 212 12.74 -14.08 21.08
CA LEU A 212 11.97 -14.87 20.11
C LEU A 212 12.18 -16.38 20.33
N ASP A 213 13.40 -16.81 20.61
CA ASP A 213 13.68 -18.22 20.91
C ASP A 213 13.01 -18.68 22.19
N SER A 214 13.00 -17.85 23.24
CA SER A 214 12.25 -18.14 24.47
C SER A 214 10.75 -18.28 24.17
N LEU A 215 10.19 -17.37 23.38
CA LEU A 215 8.78 -17.41 23.01
C LEU A 215 8.45 -18.66 22.17
N ARG A 216 9.33 -19.03 21.22
CA ARG A 216 9.21 -20.27 20.46
C ARG A 216 9.14 -21.49 21.38
N ASN A 217 10.03 -21.57 22.37
CA ASN A 217 10.07 -22.67 23.33
C ASN A 217 8.79 -22.71 24.18
N ASP A 218 8.28 -21.56 24.64
CA ASP A 218 7.03 -21.46 25.38
C ASP A 218 5.82 -21.91 24.55
N ILE A 219 5.77 -21.58 23.26
CA ILE A 219 4.72 -22.02 22.33
C ILE A 219 4.84 -23.52 22.06
N THR A 220 6.02 -24.03 21.75
CA THR A 220 6.23 -25.46 21.44
C THR A 220 6.00 -26.36 22.65
N SER A 221 6.21 -25.87 23.88
CA SER A 221 5.89 -26.58 25.12
C SER A 221 4.40 -26.50 25.51
N GLY A 222 3.60 -25.77 24.73
CA GLY A 222 2.16 -25.63 25.00
C GLY A 222 1.79 -24.65 26.10
N LYS A 223 2.74 -23.84 26.55
CA LYS A 223 2.49 -22.81 27.58
C LYS A 223 1.63 -21.67 27.08
N PHE A 224 1.76 -21.31 25.80
CA PHE A 224 0.95 -20.32 25.08
C PHE A 224 0.55 -20.87 23.71
N LYS A 225 -0.61 -20.45 23.21
CA LYS A 225 -0.98 -20.64 21.82
C LYS A 225 -0.29 -19.57 20.95
N PHE A 226 0.03 -19.92 19.71
CA PHE A 226 0.68 -18.99 18.78
C PHE A 226 -0.18 -17.73 18.57
N GLU A 227 -1.49 -17.91 18.41
CA GLU A 227 -2.45 -16.83 18.17
C GLU A 227 -2.48 -15.83 19.33
N GLU A 228 -2.46 -16.32 20.57
CA GLU A 228 -2.41 -15.49 21.77
C GLU A 228 -1.09 -14.72 21.85
N ALA A 229 0.02 -15.42 21.62
CA ALA A 229 1.35 -14.79 21.59
C ALA A 229 1.46 -13.73 20.49
N ALA A 230 0.95 -13.99 19.30
CA ALA A 230 0.91 -13.03 18.20
C ALA A 230 0.09 -11.79 18.56
N GLN A 231 -1.08 -11.96 19.14
CA GLN A 231 -1.97 -10.86 19.50
C GLN A 231 -1.38 -9.96 20.59
N PHE A 232 -0.70 -10.53 21.60
CA PHE A 232 -0.24 -9.76 22.76
C PHE A 232 1.22 -9.32 22.66
N LEU A 233 2.08 -10.08 21.98
CA LEU A 233 3.53 -9.86 21.99
C LEU A 233 4.08 -9.39 20.64
N SER A 234 3.39 -9.64 19.51
CA SER A 234 3.83 -9.18 18.20
C SER A 234 3.78 -7.66 18.10
N GLN A 235 4.81 -7.09 17.49
CA GLN A 235 4.91 -5.65 17.21
C GLN A 235 4.53 -5.31 15.75
N ASP A 236 4.16 -6.32 14.95
CA ASP A 236 3.62 -6.07 13.63
C ASP A 236 2.19 -5.54 13.69
N LYS A 237 2.01 -4.30 13.24
CA LYS A 237 0.72 -3.60 13.28
C LYS A 237 -0.32 -4.22 12.33
N ASN A 238 0.12 -4.86 11.25
CA ASN A 238 -0.75 -5.38 10.21
C ASN A 238 -1.37 -6.73 10.59
N THR A 239 -0.59 -7.61 11.21
CA THR A 239 -1.01 -8.98 11.51
C THR A 239 -1.40 -9.21 12.97
N ARG A 240 -0.92 -8.35 13.90
CA ARG A 240 -1.17 -8.49 15.33
C ARG A 240 -2.65 -8.65 15.68
N ASN A 241 -3.52 -7.80 15.10
CA ASN A 241 -4.95 -7.81 15.38
C ASN A 241 -5.68 -9.02 14.75
N ASN A 242 -5.03 -9.67 13.79
CA ASN A 242 -5.48 -10.91 13.13
C ASN A 242 -4.66 -12.11 13.61
N GLN A 243 -4.25 -12.12 14.89
CA GLN A 243 -3.55 -13.25 15.51
C GLN A 243 -2.28 -13.68 14.77
N GLY A 244 -1.64 -12.74 14.11
CA GLY A 244 -0.44 -12.97 13.31
C GLY A 244 -0.68 -13.47 11.89
N LEU A 245 -1.93 -13.71 11.46
CA LEU A 245 -2.25 -14.27 10.16
C LEU A 245 -1.91 -13.27 9.04
N MET A 246 -1.10 -13.73 8.08
CA MET A 246 -0.81 -13.01 6.86
C MET A 246 -1.92 -13.26 5.85
N VAL A 247 -2.62 -12.21 5.45
CA VAL A 247 -3.67 -12.26 4.42
C VAL A 247 -3.06 -11.79 3.11
N ASN A 248 -3.23 -12.59 2.04
CA ASN A 248 -2.90 -12.21 0.67
C ASN A 248 -3.97 -11.29 0.09
#